data_4147f2aad2a8f3536292a3f6f36bbe06
#
_entry.id   4147f2aad2a8f3536292a3f6f36bbe06
#
_cell.length_a   1.000
_cell.length_b   1.000
_cell.length_c   1.000
_cell.angle_alpha   90.00
_cell.angle_beta   90.00
_cell.angle_gamma   90.00
#
_symmetry.space_group_name_H-M   'P 1'
#
loop_
_entity.id
_entity.type
_entity.pdbx_description
1 polymer ?
#
loop_
_entity_poly.entity_id
_entity_poly.type
_entity_poly.pdbx_seq_one_letter_code
_entity_poly.pdbx_strand_id
1 'polypeptide(L)'
;MVENVRGVCMDYTTTGAIMDGAALLLLIIFAVGGLRKGFVKTFFGVFGTIISLVLAALLCASVAKFVESKFGLVTTISNWVSGTLSNIFGEELMNMPLEYATEENLTEAGVSGFILKILLSIDTSAVDGSTPLKDVLAPVFGFYISAGICAIGLFIIFKIILFIIGEIFRKLHELPVIGAVDGLLGFAFGLVQGAIIVEIIISIIGIIPIDAVQSLSAEIPGTILTKFLSDINIYNIIVKALSKVKLEEIINAVNGG
;
A
#
# COMPACT_ATOMS: atom_id res chain seq x y z
N MET A 1 1.29 -33.48 38.65
CA MET A 1 1.72 -32.14 38.18
C MET A 1 2.19 -32.32 36.75
N VAL A 2 1.24 -32.44 35.85
CA VAL A 2 1.50 -32.49 34.40
C VAL A 2 0.53 -31.49 33.81
N GLU A 3 0.95 -30.22 33.87
CA GLU A 3 0.18 -29.09 33.35
C GLU A 3 0.67 -28.74 31.96
N ASN A 4 -0.22 -29.00 31.02
CA ASN A 4 -0.56 -28.12 29.90
C ASN A 4 0.55 -27.67 28.96
N VAL A 5 0.97 -28.57 28.08
CA VAL A 5 1.45 -28.18 26.74
C VAL A 5 0.28 -28.43 25.77
N ARG A 6 -0.80 -27.68 25.90
CA ARG A 6 -1.72 -27.47 24.79
C ARG A 6 -1.07 -26.44 23.88
N GLY A 7 -0.30 -26.96 22.93
CA GLY A 7 0.11 -26.19 21.78
C GLY A 7 -1.10 -25.47 21.19
N VAL A 8 -0.92 -24.21 20.89
CA VAL A 8 -1.81 -23.41 20.07
C VAL A 8 -2.08 -24.23 18.81
N CYS A 9 -3.23 -24.93 18.77
CA CYS A 9 -3.79 -25.43 17.51
C CYS A 9 -4.13 -24.16 16.73
N MET A 10 -3.21 -23.70 15.88
CA MET A 10 -3.55 -22.76 14.82
C MET A 10 -4.57 -23.51 13.97
N ASP A 11 -5.81 -23.01 13.92
CA ASP A 11 -6.80 -23.45 12.93
C ASP A 11 -6.29 -23.02 11.55
N TYR A 12 -5.39 -23.84 11.00
CA TYR A 12 -4.77 -23.59 9.71
C TYR A 12 -5.80 -23.91 8.63
N THR A 13 -6.44 -22.88 8.12
CA THR A 13 -7.50 -23.01 7.11
C THR A 13 -6.92 -23.37 5.75
N THR A 14 -7.74 -23.94 4.88
CA THR A 14 -7.35 -24.22 3.49
C THR A 14 -6.95 -22.92 2.77
N THR A 15 -7.63 -21.81 3.04
CA THR A 15 -7.32 -20.49 2.50
C THR A 15 -5.97 -20.00 3.00
N GLY A 16 -5.67 -20.14 4.29
CA GLY A 16 -4.38 -19.82 4.87
C GLY A 16 -3.23 -20.64 4.26
N ALA A 17 -3.47 -21.94 4.01
CA ALA A 17 -2.51 -22.80 3.33
C ALA A 17 -2.20 -22.34 1.89
N ILE A 18 -3.21 -21.90 1.15
CA ILE A 18 -3.04 -21.35 -0.21
C ILE A 18 -2.26 -20.03 -0.16
N MET A 19 -2.52 -19.15 0.81
CA MET A 19 -1.81 -17.89 0.98
C MET A 19 -0.33 -18.13 1.29
N ASP A 20 -0.02 -19.01 2.24
CA ASP A 20 1.36 -19.38 2.57
C ASP A 20 2.06 -20.07 1.40
N GLY A 21 1.34 -20.93 0.66
CA GLY A 21 1.85 -21.57 -0.55
C GLY A 21 2.19 -20.56 -1.65
N ALA A 22 1.34 -19.56 -1.87
CA ALA A 22 1.58 -18.48 -2.82
C ALA A 22 2.77 -17.60 -2.39
N ALA A 23 2.84 -17.22 -1.11
CA ALA A 23 3.96 -16.47 -0.55
C ALA A 23 5.28 -17.25 -0.70
N LEU A 24 5.28 -18.54 -0.37
CA LEU A 24 6.45 -19.42 -0.51
C LEU A 24 6.89 -19.54 -1.98
N LEU A 25 5.93 -19.70 -2.90
CA LEU A 25 6.22 -19.77 -4.34
C LEU A 25 6.90 -18.48 -4.83
N LEU A 26 6.39 -17.32 -4.44
CA LEU A 26 7.00 -16.03 -4.76
C LEU A 26 8.42 -15.94 -4.20
N LEU A 27 8.63 -16.30 -2.93
CA LEU A 27 9.96 -16.30 -2.32
C LEU A 27 10.94 -17.20 -3.09
N ILE A 28 10.50 -18.39 -3.49
CA ILE A 28 11.33 -19.32 -4.29
C ILE A 28 11.67 -18.71 -5.65
N ILE A 29 10.70 -18.11 -6.35
CA ILE A 29 10.93 -17.48 -7.65
C ILE A 29 11.99 -16.38 -7.55
N PHE A 30 11.90 -15.52 -6.53
CA PHE A 30 12.87 -14.44 -6.32
C PHE A 30 14.23 -14.97 -5.86
N ALA A 31 14.27 -15.97 -4.98
CA ALA A 31 15.50 -16.61 -4.51
C ALA A 31 16.27 -17.29 -5.66
N VAL A 32 15.58 -18.11 -6.46
CA VAL A 32 16.18 -18.78 -7.64
C VAL A 32 16.58 -17.73 -8.70
N GLY A 33 15.76 -16.69 -8.88
CA GLY A 33 16.09 -15.56 -9.73
C GLY A 33 17.38 -14.86 -9.29
N GLY A 34 17.55 -14.66 -7.99
CA GLY A 34 18.75 -14.09 -7.37
C GLY A 34 19.98 -14.98 -7.55
N LEU A 35 19.83 -16.29 -7.30
CA LEU A 35 20.88 -17.29 -7.51
C LEU A 35 21.41 -17.26 -8.96
N ARG A 36 20.51 -17.17 -9.94
CA ARG A 36 20.87 -17.14 -11.37
C ARG A 36 21.46 -15.81 -11.83
N LYS A 37 21.04 -14.71 -11.22
CA LYS A 37 21.49 -13.36 -11.61
C LYS A 37 22.80 -12.96 -10.97
N GLY A 38 23.17 -13.59 -9.85
CA GLY A 38 24.30 -13.24 -9.00
C GLY A 38 24.00 -12.09 -8.04
N PHE A 39 24.92 -11.90 -7.07
CA PHE A 39 24.80 -10.91 -5.99
C PHE A 39 24.72 -9.47 -6.52
N VAL A 40 25.64 -9.07 -7.39
CA VAL A 40 25.72 -7.66 -7.87
C VAL A 40 24.41 -7.24 -8.49
N LYS A 41 23.86 -8.04 -9.40
CA LYS A 41 22.59 -7.71 -10.09
C LYS A 41 21.39 -7.76 -9.15
N THR A 42 21.37 -8.70 -8.21
CA THR A 42 20.29 -8.85 -7.25
C THR A 42 20.33 -7.75 -6.20
N PHE A 43 21.55 -7.36 -5.74
CA PHE A 43 21.76 -6.24 -4.84
C PHE A 43 21.20 -4.94 -5.41
N PHE A 44 21.59 -4.55 -6.61
CA PHE A 44 20.99 -3.39 -7.30
C PHE A 44 19.49 -3.56 -7.52
N GLY A 45 19.01 -4.78 -7.70
CA GLY A 45 17.58 -5.09 -7.76
C GLY A 45 16.85 -4.76 -6.45
N VAL A 46 17.38 -5.17 -5.29
CA VAL A 46 16.79 -4.92 -3.95
C VAL A 46 16.88 -3.44 -3.59
N PHE A 47 18.09 -2.88 -3.60
CA PHE A 47 18.27 -1.45 -3.27
C PHE A 47 17.54 -0.54 -4.26
N GLY A 48 17.56 -0.87 -5.54
CA GLY A 48 16.79 -0.16 -6.54
C GLY A 48 15.29 -0.21 -6.28
N THR A 49 14.77 -1.32 -5.73
CA THR A 49 13.36 -1.41 -5.34
C THR A 49 13.05 -0.51 -4.15
N ILE A 50 13.88 -0.58 -3.10
CA ILE A 50 13.70 0.24 -1.89
C ILE A 50 13.82 1.73 -2.23
N ILE A 51 14.86 2.12 -2.97
CA ILE A 51 15.08 3.52 -3.38
C ILE A 51 13.91 4.01 -4.26
N SER A 52 13.45 3.18 -5.23
CA SER A 52 12.31 3.54 -6.08
C SER A 52 11.03 3.73 -5.26
N LEU A 53 10.79 2.87 -4.26
CA LEU A 53 9.63 2.97 -3.39
C LEU A 53 9.68 4.25 -2.53
N VAL A 54 10.84 4.52 -1.92
CA VAL A 54 11.03 5.72 -1.09
C VAL A 54 10.87 6.99 -1.93
N LEU A 55 11.51 7.06 -3.10
CA LEU A 55 11.38 8.22 -3.99
C LEU A 55 9.94 8.40 -4.50
N ALA A 56 9.26 7.31 -4.85
CA ALA A 56 7.88 7.35 -5.26
C ALA A 56 6.97 7.86 -4.13
N ALA A 57 7.16 7.36 -2.91
CA ALA A 57 6.40 7.80 -1.73
C ALA A 57 6.63 9.28 -1.38
N LEU A 58 7.86 9.76 -1.51
CA LEU A 58 8.19 11.17 -1.23
C LEU A 58 7.64 12.13 -2.30
N LEU A 59 7.54 11.70 -3.55
CA LEU A 59 7.20 12.57 -4.68
C LEU A 59 5.75 12.42 -5.15
N CYS A 60 5.03 11.35 -4.76
CA CYS A 60 3.68 11.06 -5.26
C CYS A 60 2.70 12.21 -5.03
N ALA A 61 2.70 12.83 -3.85
CA ALA A 61 1.80 13.93 -3.54
C ALA A 61 2.10 15.18 -4.40
N SER A 62 3.38 15.52 -4.57
CA SER A 62 3.80 16.65 -5.41
C SER A 62 3.45 16.42 -6.89
N VAL A 63 3.67 15.19 -7.37
CA VAL A 63 3.32 14.81 -8.74
C VAL A 63 1.80 14.77 -8.93
N ALA A 64 1.03 14.28 -7.96
CA ALA A 64 -0.43 14.31 -8.01
C ALA A 64 -0.97 15.76 -8.14
N LYS A 65 -0.43 16.70 -7.35
CA LYS A 65 -0.76 18.13 -7.46
C LYS A 65 -0.38 18.71 -8.83
N PHE A 66 0.78 18.34 -9.37
CA PHE A 66 1.20 18.79 -10.71
C PHE A 66 0.29 18.22 -11.80
N VAL A 67 -0.04 16.94 -11.73
CA VAL A 67 -0.96 16.27 -12.68
C VAL A 67 -2.36 16.87 -12.58
N GLU A 68 -2.82 17.19 -11.36
CA GLU A 68 -4.08 17.91 -11.16
C GLU A 68 -4.09 19.24 -11.91
N SER A 69 -3.08 20.08 -11.72
CA SER A 69 -2.99 21.39 -12.36
C SER A 69 -2.97 21.37 -13.89
N LYS A 70 -2.62 20.22 -14.51
CA LYS A 70 -2.52 20.07 -15.97
C LYS A 70 -3.66 19.24 -16.58
N PHE A 71 -4.14 18.25 -15.86
CA PHE A 71 -5.04 17.23 -16.40
C PHE A 71 -6.32 17.03 -15.59
N GLY A 72 -6.48 17.67 -14.40
CA GLY A 72 -7.65 17.51 -13.56
C GLY A 72 -7.86 16.08 -13.04
N LEU A 73 -6.78 15.33 -12.82
CA LEU A 73 -6.85 13.93 -12.43
C LEU A 73 -7.56 13.74 -11.08
N VAL A 74 -7.20 14.54 -10.08
CA VAL A 74 -7.78 14.45 -8.74
C VAL A 74 -9.26 14.80 -8.80
N THR A 75 -9.63 15.88 -9.50
CA THR A 75 -11.04 16.28 -9.71
C THR A 75 -11.84 15.17 -10.40
N THR A 76 -11.28 14.56 -11.45
CA THR A 76 -11.95 13.45 -12.17
C THR A 76 -12.20 12.27 -11.25
N ILE A 77 -11.19 11.86 -10.47
CA ILE A 77 -11.31 10.75 -9.53
C ILE A 77 -12.22 11.11 -8.37
N SER A 78 -12.17 12.33 -7.84
CA SER A 78 -13.09 12.81 -6.79
C SER A 78 -14.55 12.70 -7.20
N ASN A 79 -14.88 13.10 -8.43
CA ASN A 79 -16.25 12.99 -8.97
C ASN A 79 -16.70 11.52 -9.08
N TRP A 80 -15.80 10.64 -9.53
CA TRP A 80 -16.08 9.21 -9.57
C TRP A 80 -16.26 8.63 -8.16
N VAL A 81 -15.41 9.01 -7.21
CA VAL A 81 -15.49 8.60 -5.79
C VAL A 81 -16.79 9.08 -5.17
N SER A 82 -17.19 10.34 -5.39
CA SER A 82 -18.45 10.89 -4.87
C SER A 82 -19.64 10.03 -5.28
N GLY A 83 -19.75 9.69 -6.57
CA GLY A 83 -20.80 8.82 -7.08
C GLY A 83 -20.73 7.41 -6.50
N THR A 84 -19.54 6.87 -6.34
CA THR A 84 -19.33 5.53 -5.78
C THR A 84 -19.70 5.48 -4.30
N LEU A 85 -19.29 6.45 -3.50
CA LEU A 85 -19.64 6.55 -2.09
C LEU A 85 -21.16 6.68 -1.89
N SER A 86 -21.83 7.53 -2.69
CA SER A 86 -23.29 7.68 -2.66
C SER A 86 -24.02 6.36 -3.00
N ASN A 87 -23.48 5.57 -3.90
CA ASN A 87 -24.04 4.26 -4.25
C ASN A 87 -23.83 3.21 -3.15
N ILE A 88 -22.70 3.25 -2.43
CA ILE A 88 -22.37 2.26 -1.38
C ILE A 88 -23.07 2.59 -0.07
N PHE A 89 -23.03 3.85 0.37
CA PHE A 89 -23.50 4.28 1.69
C PHE A 89 -24.87 4.99 1.65
N GLY A 90 -25.41 5.22 0.47
CA GLY A 90 -26.67 5.94 0.28
C GLY A 90 -26.50 7.45 0.22
N GLU A 91 -27.41 8.09 -0.51
CA GLU A 91 -27.39 9.56 -0.68
C GLU A 91 -27.68 10.31 0.62
N GLU A 92 -28.49 9.73 1.51
CA GLU A 92 -28.88 10.34 2.77
C GLU A 92 -27.66 10.53 3.69
N LEU A 93 -26.83 9.51 3.86
CA LEU A 93 -25.60 9.59 4.64
C LEU A 93 -24.58 10.52 3.97
N MET A 94 -24.43 10.43 2.66
CA MET A 94 -23.45 11.23 1.92
C MET A 94 -23.81 12.72 1.85
N ASN A 95 -25.09 13.08 1.97
CA ASN A 95 -25.56 14.47 2.07
C ASN A 95 -25.67 14.99 3.53
N MET A 96 -25.39 14.13 4.53
CA MET A 96 -25.37 14.55 5.94
C MET A 96 -24.34 15.64 6.16
N PRO A 97 -24.68 16.72 6.88
CA PRO A 97 -23.70 17.73 7.28
C PRO A 97 -22.59 17.14 8.14
N LEU A 98 -21.38 17.62 7.95
CA LEU A 98 -20.17 17.12 8.63
C LEU A 98 -20.29 17.17 10.16
N GLU A 99 -20.97 18.15 10.73
CA GLU A 99 -21.20 18.28 12.17
C GLU A 99 -21.95 17.09 12.79
N TYR A 100 -22.73 16.35 11.99
CA TYR A 100 -23.43 15.13 12.41
C TYR A 100 -22.64 13.85 12.10
N ALA A 101 -21.50 13.94 11.44
CA ALA A 101 -20.65 12.79 11.09
C ALA A 101 -19.82 12.30 12.29
N THR A 102 -20.47 11.98 13.38
CA THR A 102 -19.84 11.40 14.59
C THR A 102 -19.54 9.92 14.39
N GLU A 103 -18.60 9.38 15.20
CA GLU A 103 -18.26 7.95 15.17
C GLU A 103 -19.52 7.07 15.34
N GLU A 104 -20.43 7.47 16.23
CA GLU A 104 -21.68 6.77 16.51
C GLU A 104 -22.60 6.74 15.29
N ASN A 105 -22.91 7.91 14.69
CA ASN A 105 -23.79 8.02 13.53
C ASN A 105 -23.21 7.30 12.30
N LEU A 106 -21.91 7.40 12.08
CA LEU A 106 -21.23 6.71 10.98
C LEU A 106 -21.24 5.19 11.15
N THR A 107 -21.08 4.70 12.37
CA THR A 107 -21.11 3.27 12.68
C THR A 107 -22.53 2.71 12.53
N GLU A 108 -23.55 3.42 13.01
CA GLU A 108 -24.96 3.05 12.81
C GLU A 108 -25.35 3.01 11.33
N ALA A 109 -24.78 3.91 10.52
CA ALA A 109 -24.96 3.93 9.06
C ALA A 109 -24.13 2.85 8.31
N GLY A 110 -23.45 1.94 9.04
CA GLY A 110 -22.70 0.84 8.46
C GLY A 110 -21.27 1.19 8.00
N VAL A 111 -20.79 2.40 8.29
CA VAL A 111 -19.40 2.78 8.03
C VAL A 111 -18.52 2.20 9.11
N SER A 112 -17.68 1.24 8.77
CA SER A 112 -16.85 0.53 9.75
C SER A 112 -15.39 0.39 9.30
N GLY A 113 -14.53 -0.07 10.21
CA GLY A 113 -13.15 -0.46 9.93
C GLY A 113 -12.24 0.67 9.47
N PHE A 114 -11.60 0.47 8.35
CA PHE A 114 -10.56 1.37 7.82
C PHE A 114 -11.14 2.72 7.37
N ILE A 115 -12.31 2.71 6.74
CA ILE A 115 -12.97 3.94 6.26
C ILE A 115 -13.30 4.86 7.44
N LEU A 116 -13.89 4.32 8.51
CA LEU A 116 -14.20 5.07 9.71
C LEU A 116 -12.94 5.70 10.34
N LYS A 117 -11.84 4.93 10.41
CA LYS A 117 -10.55 5.45 10.92
C LYS A 117 -9.99 6.58 10.08
N ILE A 118 -10.08 6.49 8.74
CA ILE A 118 -9.66 7.58 7.86
C ILE A 118 -10.53 8.82 8.11
N LEU A 119 -11.86 8.66 8.15
CA LEU A 119 -12.79 9.75 8.39
C LEU A 119 -12.49 10.50 9.66
N LEU A 120 -12.31 9.79 10.76
CA LEU A 120 -11.99 10.35 12.07
C LEU A 120 -10.57 10.94 12.15
N SER A 121 -9.66 10.58 11.23
CA SER A 121 -8.29 11.13 11.18
C SER A 121 -8.16 12.37 10.31
N ILE A 122 -9.17 12.72 9.52
CA ILE A 122 -9.17 13.93 8.70
C ILE A 122 -9.33 15.15 9.61
N ASP A 123 -8.40 16.11 9.49
CA ASP A 123 -8.55 17.39 10.15
C ASP A 123 -9.61 18.24 9.44
N THR A 124 -10.79 18.26 10.00
CA THR A 124 -11.96 18.98 9.48
C THR A 124 -12.12 20.39 10.06
N SER A 125 -11.16 20.85 10.86
CA SER A 125 -11.24 22.15 11.57
C SER A 125 -11.36 23.36 10.64
N ALA A 126 -10.91 23.23 9.38
CA ALA A 126 -10.97 24.27 8.37
C ALA A 126 -12.23 24.19 7.48
N VAL A 127 -13.12 23.21 7.71
CA VAL A 127 -14.32 22.96 6.89
C VAL A 127 -15.55 23.39 7.68
N ASP A 128 -16.49 24.06 7.00
CA ASP A 128 -17.79 24.42 7.60
C ASP A 128 -18.55 23.13 7.95
N GLY A 129 -19.02 23.03 9.20
CA GLY A 129 -19.80 21.90 9.70
C GLY A 129 -21.08 21.61 8.90
N SER A 130 -21.62 22.60 8.20
CA SER A 130 -22.78 22.43 7.30
C SER A 130 -22.44 21.76 5.97
N THR A 131 -21.13 21.56 5.63
CA THR A 131 -20.70 20.95 4.38
C THR A 131 -21.12 19.48 4.32
N PRO A 132 -21.72 19.02 3.21
CA PRO A 132 -22.07 17.61 3.04
C PRO A 132 -20.85 16.68 3.16
N LEU A 133 -21.04 15.54 3.81
CA LEU A 133 -19.97 14.56 4.04
C LEU A 133 -19.26 14.14 2.74
N LYS A 134 -20.01 13.94 1.65
CA LYS A 134 -19.45 13.60 0.34
C LYS A 134 -18.46 14.64 -0.19
N ASP A 135 -18.73 15.94 0.06
CA ASP A 135 -17.92 17.03 -0.46
C ASP A 135 -16.60 17.20 0.32
N VAL A 136 -16.51 16.57 1.48
CA VAL A 136 -15.27 16.44 2.25
C VAL A 136 -14.52 15.17 1.86
N LEU A 137 -15.24 14.06 1.74
CA LEU A 137 -14.63 12.75 1.51
C LEU A 137 -14.14 12.56 0.08
N ALA A 138 -14.94 12.95 -0.91
CA ALA A 138 -14.60 12.72 -2.30
C ALA A 138 -13.28 13.38 -2.72
N PRO A 139 -12.96 14.64 -2.37
CA PRO A 139 -11.65 15.23 -2.63
C PRO A 139 -10.51 14.51 -1.91
N VAL A 140 -10.72 14.11 -0.67
CA VAL A 140 -9.69 13.39 0.13
C VAL A 140 -9.36 12.04 -0.48
N PHE A 141 -10.37 11.22 -0.72
CA PHE A 141 -10.15 9.92 -1.37
C PHE A 141 -9.66 10.07 -2.80
N GLY A 142 -10.19 11.05 -3.55
CA GLY A 142 -9.73 11.37 -4.89
C GLY A 142 -8.25 11.71 -4.93
N PHE A 143 -7.78 12.54 -3.99
CA PHE A 143 -6.37 12.86 -3.85
C PHE A 143 -5.52 11.63 -3.51
N TYR A 144 -5.91 10.82 -2.52
CA TYR A 144 -5.15 9.63 -2.13
C TYR A 144 -5.08 8.58 -3.25
N ILE A 145 -6.18 8.36 -3.97
CA ILE A 145 -6.20 7.45 -5.12
C ILE A 145 -5.30 7.98 -6.22
N SER A 146 -5.37 9.27 -6.53
CA SER A 146 -4.51 9.92 -7.53
C SER A 146 -3.04 9.85 -7.13
N ALA A 147 -2.72 10.13 -5.86
CA ALA A 147 -1.37 10.02 -5.32
C ALA A 147 -0.87 8.56 -5.40
N GLY A 148 -1.74 7.58 -5.12
CA GLY A 148 -1.43 6.17 -5.27
C GLY A 148 -1.10 5.78 -6.73
N ILE A 149 -1.90 6.25 -7.69
CA ILE A 149 -1.65 6.05 -9.12
C ILE A 149 -0.30 6.69 -9.51
N CYS A 150 -0.06 7.93 -9.06
CA CYS A 150 1.21 8.62 -9.30
C CYS A 150 2.39 7.89 -8.65
N ALA A 151 2.20 7.33 -7.43
CA ALA A 151 3.22 6.55 -6.75
C ALA A 151 3.60 5.29 -7.54
N ILE A 152 2.62 4.56 -8.07
CA ILE A 152 2.86 3.39 -8.92
C ILE A 152 3.62 3.79 -10.20
N GLY A 153 3.19 4.85 -10.86
CA GLY A 153 3.86 5.37 -12.05
C GLY A 153 5.31 5.78 -11.77
N LEU A 154 5.53 6.54 -10.71
CA LEU A 154 6.86 6.95 -10.26
C LEU A 154 7.73 5.76 -9.87
N PHE A 155 7.17 4.79 -9.15
CA PHE A 155 7.89 3.56 -8.79
C PHE A 155 8.40 2.83 -10.04
N ILE A 156 7.56 2.67 -11.07
CA ILE A 156 7.95 2.03 -12.33
C ILE A 156 9.06 2.84 -13.02
N ILE A 157 8.91 4.17 -13.11
CA ILE A 157 9.88 5.04 -13.73
C ILE A 157 11.24 4.96 -13.01
N PHE A 158 11.27 5.12 -11.69
CA PHE A 158 12.50 5.02 -10.91
C PHE A 158 13.11 3.62 -10.98
N LYS A 159 12.27 2.57 -10.98
CA LYS A 159 12.74 1.19 -11.12
C LYS A 159 13.44 0.97 -12.46
N ILE A 160 12.90 1.53 -13.55
CA ILE A 160 13.53 1.46 -14.89
C ILE A 160 14.85 2.24 -14.90
N ILE A 161 14.86 3.46 -14.36
CA ILE A 161 16.07 4.30 -14.30
C ILE A 161 17.17 3.59 -13.52
N LEU A 162 16.86 3.08 -12.32
CA LEU A 162 17.84 2.38 -11.48
C LEU A 162 18.28 1.04 -12.09
N PHE A 163 17.41 0.36 -12.83
CA PHE A 163 17.77 -0.84 -13.56
C PHE A 163 18.79 -0.50 -14.67
N ILE A 164 18.56 0.56 -15.45
CA ILE A 164 19.48 1.02 -16.51
C ILE A 164 20.83 1.42 -15.90
N ILE A 165 20.81 2.18 -14.80
CA ILE A 165 22.02 2.56 -14.07
C ILE A 165 22.80 1.31 -13.61
N GLY A 166 22.11 0.35 -12.99
CA GLY A 166 22.72 -0.91 -12.54
C GLY A 166 23.33 -1.72 -13.68
N GLU A 167 22.69 -1.72 -14.86
CA GLU A 167 23.21 -2.41 -16.04
C GLU A 167 24.45 -1.72 -16.64
N ILE A 168 24.50 -0.38 -16.59
CA ILE A 168 25.68 0.41 -16.99
C ILE A 168 26.86 0.10 -16.06
N PHE A 169 26.62 0.11 -14.72
CA PHE A 169 27.65 -0.24 -13.74
C PHE A 169 28.18 -1.66 -13.91
N ARG A 170 27.30 -2.62 -14.23
CA ARG A 170 27.70 -4.00 -14.50
C ARG A 170 28.66 -4.11 -15.70
N LYS A 171 28.39 -3.37 -16.76
CA LYS A 171 29.26 -3.35 -17.96
C LYS A 171 30.59 -2.65 -17.72
N LEU A 172 30.65 -1.69 -16.80
CA LEU A 172 31.88 -0.97 -16.46
C LEU A 172 32.80 -1.77 -15.51
N HIS A 173 32.25 -2.71 -14.74
CA HIS A 173 32.98 -3.54 -13.79
C HIS A 173 32.79 -5.02 -14.12
N GLU A 174 33.54 -5.56 -15.06
CA GLU A 174 33.80 -7.01 -15.15
C GLU A 174 34.74 -7.43 -14.01
N LEU A 175 34.25 -7.38 -12.76
CA LEU A 175 34.94 -7.92 -11.63
C LEU A 175 34.87 -9.47 -11.71
N PRO A 176 36.00 -10.18 -11.63
CA PRO A 176 36.01 -11.63 -11.54
C PRO A 176 35.47 -12.05 -10.17
N VAL A 177 34.14 -12.04 -9.99
CA VAL A 177 33.51 -12.47 -8.75
C VAL A 177 33.43 -13.98 -8.78
N ILE A 178 33.94 -14.60 -7.73
CA ILE A 178 33.99 -16.05 -7.54
C ILE A 178 32.54 -16.59 -7.60
N GLY A 179 32.18 -17.26 -8.70
CA GLY A 179 30.79 -17.53 -9.10
C GLY A 179 29.88 -18.21 -8.08
N ALA A 180 30.43 -19.09 -7.21
CA ALA A 180 29.60 -19.74 -6.19
C ALA A 180 29.18 -18.82 -5.04
N VAL A 181 30.08 -17.93 -4.61
CA VAL A 181 29.79 -16.94 -3.53
C VAL A 181 28.82 -15.87 -4.04
N ASP A 182 29.01 -15.42 -5.28
CA ASP A 182 28.12 -14.47 -5.94
C ASP A 182 26.68 -15.04 -6.06
N GLY A 183 26.56 -16.31 -6.44
CA GLY A 183 25.26 -16.98 -6.53
C GLY A 183 24.57 -17.12 -5.17
N LEU A 184 25.31 -17.53 -4.12
CA LEU A 184 24.75 -17.72 -2.77
C LEU A 184 24.28 -16.39 -2.17
N LEU A 185 25.08 -15.34 -2.30
CA LEU A 185 24.68 -14.00 -1.88
C LEU A 185 23.50 -13.50 -2.71
N GLY A 186 23.47 -13.76 -4.01
CA GLY A 186 22.35 -13.47 -4.89
C GLY A 186 21.05 -14.16 -4.43
N PHE A 187 21.13 -15.41 -4.00
CA PHE A 187 20.00 -16.15 -3.42
C PHE A 187 19.47 -15.47 -2.15
N ALA A 188 20.34 -15.10 -1.21
CA ALA A 188 19.94 -14.44 0.03
C ALA A 188 19.27 -13.09 -0.24
N PHE A 189 19.82 -12.27 -1.13
CA PHE A 189 19.23 -11.00 -1.55
C PHE A 189 17.93 -11.18 -2.33
N GLY A 190 17.82 -12.24 -3.13
CA GLY A 190 16.57 -12.59 -3.82
C GLY A 190 15.45 -12.91 -2.83
N LEU A 191 15.75 -13.65 -1.74
CA LEU A 191 14.80 -13.90 -0.64
C LEU A 191 14.32 -12.60 0.00
N VAL A 192 15.23 -11.67 0.31
CA VAL A 192 14.88 -10.36 0.90
C VAL A 192 13.97 -9.58 -0.05
N GLN A 193 14.28 -9.55 -1.35
CA GLN A 193 13.44 -8.88 -2.35
C GLN A 193 12.06 -9.53 -2.44
N GLY A 194 12.00 -10.86 -2.43
CA GLY A 194 10.73 -11.60 -2.44
C GLY A 194 9.89 -11.30 -1.20
N ALA A 195 10.50 -11.26 -0.02
CA ALA A 195 9.83 -10.93 1.23
C ALA A 195 9.20 -9.52 1.20
N ILE A 196 9.94 -8.52 0.72
CA ILE A 196 9.43 -7.15 0.56
C ILE A 196 8.22 -7.11 -0.38
N ILE A 197 8.28 -7.85 -1.50
CA ILE A 197 7.17 -7.86 -2.47
C ILE A 197 5.93 -8.55 -1.89
N VAL A 198 6.10 -9.68 -1.22
CA VAL A 198 4.98 -10.38 -0.57
C VAL A 198 4.33 -9.49 0.47
N GLU A 199 5.12 -8.79 1.28
CA GLU A 199 4.62 -7.89 2.31
C GLU A 199 3.86 -6.68 1.70
N ILE A 200 4.33 -6.11 0.60
CA ILE A 200 3.60 -5.08 -0.14
C ILE A 200 2.24 -5.62 -0.62
N ILE A 201 2.19 -6.84 -1.16
CA ILE A 201 0.93 -7.48 -1.61
C ILE A 201 -0.03 -7.65 -0.43
N ILE A 202 0.45 -8.17 0.71
CA ILE A 202 -0.35 -8.34 1.93
C ILE A 202 -0.90 -6.98 2.41
N SER A 203 -0.07 -5.95 2.41
CA SER A 203 -0.47 -4.60 2.82
C SER A 203 -1.55 -4.02 1.91
N ILE A 204 -1.45 -4.25 0.59
CA ILE A 204 -2.47 -3.82 -0.37
C ILE A 204 -3.79 -4.57 -0.12
N ILE A 205 -3.74 -5.89 0.10
CA ILE A 205 -4.92 -6.69 0.44
C ILE A 205 -5.63 -6.14 1.69
N GLY A 206 -4.87 -5.74 2.71
CA GLY A 206 -5.42 -5.16 3.94
C GLY A 206 -6.11 -3.80 3.76
N ILE A 207 -5.82 -3.07 2.69
CA ILE A 207 -6.37 -1.73 2.43
C ILE A 207 -7.65 -1.78 1.58
N ILE A 208 -7.85 -2.82 0.76
CA ILE A 208 -8.97 -2.89 -0.18
C ILE A 208 -10.28 -3.23 0.56
N PRO A 209 -11.29 -2.34 0.55
CA PRO A 209 -12.55 -2.52 1.26
C PRO A 209 -13.56 -3.34 0.44
N ILE A 210 -13.17 -4.53 -0.01
CA ILE A 210 -14.03 -5.48 -0.73
C ILE A 210 -14.20 -6.72 0.16
N ASP A 211 -15.42 -7.16 0.42
CA ASP A 211 -15.71 -8.26 1.34
C ASP A 211 -14.90 -9.54 1.04
N ALA A 212 -14.77 -9.90 -0.25
CA ALA A 212 -13.98 -11.05 -0.66
C ALA A 212 -12.47 -10.87 -0.36
N VAL A 213 -11.96 -9.66 -0.34
CA VAL A 213 -10.56 -9.34 -0.03
C VAL A 213 -10.35 -9.21 1.47
N GLN A 214 -11.33 -8.66 2.18
CA GLN A 214 -11.31 -8.60 3.65
C GLN A 214 -11.38 -9.99 4.29
N SER A 215 -12.10 -10.93 3.69
CA SER A 215 -12.10 -12.32 4.16
C SER A 215 -10.71 -12.95 4.05
N LEU A 216 -9.94 -12.66 3.01
CA LEU A 216 -8.52 -13.08 2.90
C LEU A 216 -7.65 -12.41 3.98
N SER A 217 -7.85 -11.12 4.22
CA SER A 217 -7.12 -10.37 5.25
C SER A 217 -7.38 -10.93 6.66
N ALA A 218 -8.61 -11.38 6.94
CA ALA A 218 -8.98 -11.99 8.21
C ALA A 218 -8.29 -13.34 8.46
N GLU A 219 -7.85 -14.04 7.42
CA GLU A 219 -7.14 -15.32 7.52
C GLU A 219 -5.63 -15.15 7.83
N ILE A 220 -5.05 -13.97 7.62
CA ILE A 220 -3.60 -13.72 7.82
C ILE A 220 -3.13 -14.12 9.22
N PRO A 221 -3.83 -13.82 10.32
CA PRO A 221 -3.40 -14.23 11.66
C PRO A 221 -3.28 -15.75 11.86
N GLY A 222 -4.01 -16.53 11.08
CA GLY A 222 -3.96 -18.01 11.11
C GLY A 222 -2.85 -18.61 10.25
N THR A 223 -2.16 -17.82 9.41
CA THR A 223 -1.07 -18.27 8.54
C THR A 223 0.27 -18.28 9.28
N ILE A 224 1.26 -18.98 8.75
CA ILE A 224 2.62 -19.03 9.35
C ILE A 224 3.54 -18.04 8.66
N LEU A 225 3.74 -18.22 7.36
CA LEU A 225 4.68 -17.42 6.57
C LEU A 225 4.13 -16.03 6.26
N THR A 226 2.88 -15.97 5.85
CA THR A 226 2.20 -14.72 5.50
C THR A 226 2.09 -13.82 6.73
N LYS A 227 1.75 -14.37 7.90
CA LYS A 227 1.74 -13.64 9.18
C LYS A 227 3.12 -13.10 9.54
N PHE A 228 4.16 -13.96 9.48
CA PHE A 228 5.54 -13.52 9.78
C PHE A 228 5.96 -12.33 8.92
N LEU A 229 5.60 -12.34 7.62
CA LEU A 229 5.90 -11.24 6.71
C LEU A 229 5.05 -10.00 7.01
N SER A 230 3.77 -10.16 7.37
CA SER A 230 2.88 -9.04 7.71
C SER A 230 3.30 -8.31 8.99
N ASP A 231 3.97 -8.99 9.93
CA ASP A 231 4.47 -8.40 11.18
C ASP A 231 5.59 -7.36 10.94
N ILE A 232 6.20 -7.30 9.75
CA ILE A 232 7.17 -6.27 9.33
C ILE A 232 6.51 -4.87 9.19
N ASN A 233 5.17 -4.83 9.01
CA ASN A 233 4.30 -3.68 9.31
C ASN A 233 4.50 -2.41 8.45
N ILE A 234 4.73 -2.58 7.13
CA ILE A 234 4.74 -1.47 6.15
C ILE A 234 3.38 -0.74 6.13
N TYR A 235 2.28 -1.44 6.42
CA TYR A 235 0.95 -0.84 6.56
C TYR A 235 0.94 0.35 7.54
N ASN A 236 1.52 0.20 8.74
CA ASN A 236 1.61 1.30 9.71
C ASN A 236 2.50 2.43 9.24
N ILE A 237 3.51 2.16 8.43
CA ILE A 237 4.37 3.18 7.82
C ILE A 237 3.55 3.99 6.80
N ILE A 238 2.75 3.33 5.98
CA ILE A 238 1.88 3.95 4.98
C ILE A 238 0.80 4.79 5.66
N VAL A 239 0.08 4.23 6.64
CA VAL A 239 -0.97 4.95 7.39
C VAL A 239 -0.39 6.18 8.10
N LYS A 240 0.79 6.07 8.70
CA LYS A 240 1.46 7.19 9.36
C LYS A 240 1.95 8.27 8.39
N ALA A 241 2.28 7.90 7.16
CA ALA A 241 2.61 8.84 6.10
C ALA A 241 1.35 9.56 5.57
N LEU A 242 0.24 8.83 5.40
CA LEU A 242 -1.04 9.35 4.94
C LEU A 242 -1.69 10.30 5.97
N SER A 243 -1.59 10.00 7.26
CA SER A 243 -2.14 10.84 8.33
C SER A 243 -1.46 12.21 8.50
N LYS A 244 -0.35 12.45 7.82
CA LYS A 244 0.35 13.74 7.81
C LYS A 244 -0.13 14.70 6.71
N VAL A 245 -1.00 14.24 5.81
CA VAL A 245 -1.51 15.09 4.72
C VAL A 245 -2.65 15.94 5.25
N LYS A 246 -2.49 17.26 5.19
CA LYS A 246 -3.51 18.21 5.65
C LYS A 246 -4.63 18.33 4.62
N LEU A 247 -5.88 18.19 5.08
CA LEU A 247 -7.08 18.33 4.24
C LEU A 247 -7.13 19.67 3.52
N GLU A 248 -6.73 20.75 4.20
CA GLU A 248 -6.68 22.10 3.65
C GLU A 248 -5.78 22.20 2.40
N GLU A 249 -4.64 21.50 2.40
CA GLU A 249 -3.75 21.44 1.23
C GLU A 249 -4.38 20.69 0.05
N ILE A 250 -5.20 19.66 0.34
CA ILE A 250 -5.91 18.89 -0.69
C ILE A 250 -7.04 19.72 -1.29
N ILE A 251 -7.87 20.32 -0.44
CA ILE A 251 -9.01 21.16 -0.88
C ILE A 251 -8.50 22.35 -1.69
N ASN A 252 -7.44 23.02 -1.23
CA ASN A 252 -6.85 24.14 -1.96
C ASN A 252 -6.21 23.68 -3.29
N ALA A 253 -5.66 22.48 -3.37
CA ALA A 253 -5.12 21.95 -4.62
C ALA A 253 -6.22 21.60 -5.63
N VAL A 254 -7.41 21.20 -5.17
CA VAL A 254 -8.57 20.87 -6.01
C VAL A 254 -9.33 22.14 -6.44
N ASN A 255 -9.46 23.12 -5.55
CA ASN A 255 -10.24 24.34 -5.80
C ASN A 255 -9.41 25.51 -6.39
N GLY A 256 -8.10 25.41 -6.38
CA GLY A 256 -7.16 26.47 -6.82
C GLY A 256 -6.57 26.26 -8.22
N GLY A 257 -7.07 25.30 -8.99
CA GLY A 257 -6.82 25.07 -10.40
C GLY A 257 -7.97 25.61 -11.24
#